data_0e2aa1fab0bedd6590eb855cc35ddff6
#
_entry.id   0e2aa1fab0bedd6590eb855cc35ddff6
#
_cell.length_a   1.000
_cell.length_b   1.000
_cell.length_c   1.000
_cell.angle_alpha   90.00
_cell.angle_beta   90.00
_cell.angle_gamma   90.00
#
_symmetry.space_group_name_H-M   'P 1'
#
loop_
_entity.id
_entity.type
_entity.pdbx_description
1 polymer ?
#
loop_
_entity_poly.entity_id
_entity_poly.type
_entity_poly.pdbx_seq_one_letter_code
_entity_poly.pdbx_strand_id
1 'polypeptide(L)'
;MKPVYSPDPHASRPPVIAVVGGGASGTLTAIHLLRLADAGRPPVRIALIDAGGRHGLGQAYSTTHPGHLLNSPADTMSAVAGDPGQLLRWATANRVAHDGFLRRSDYGRYLRDTLAEAGRRAGPASTVTPVTAQVVRISDRAPRHRLRLHLAADGHIDADIAVLAVGSPAPTAPCPVPDSPRYIADPWAPGALGQAGDGKPVIVLGTGLTAMDVAIAVTDAHPRTVVHAVSRHALLPRAHRRCAEPGRPTWLPALASPGGPVRLGELMWQVRAAMADRPEAWEEIMDALRPHVPRLWQRLPLADRQLFLRHVARYWEVHRHRMAPDTARRISTLLGTGRLSVHAGQVRAVTAEPGALRVSIEHAAGASTEHEAGWLVNATGPDGDITRTRDPLLRDLLRGGQVRPDPLRLGLDATPSGAVLDPAGRPSATLFTLGPPLRGLWYETTAIPEIRTQAAALALRLTAAAPVAARPGTAA
;
A
#
# COMPACT_ATOMS: atom_id res chain seq x y z
N MET A 1 4.44 -7.07 -29.60
CA MET A 1 4.40 -7.85 -28.33
C MET A 1 3.33 -8.92 -28.48
N LYS A 2 3.69 -10.21 -28.45
CA LYS A 2 2.69 -11.30 -28.47
C LYS A 2 1.86 -11.23 -27.18
N PRO A 3 0.52 -11.45 -27.24
CA PRO A 3 -0.31 -11.47 -26.03
C PRO A 3 0.19 -12.57 -25.10
N VAL A 4 0.40 -12.23 -23.83
CA VAL A 4 0.93 -13.13 -22.79
C VAL A 4 -0.09 -14.20 -22.37
N TYR A 5 -1.34 -13.99 -22.70
CA TYR A 5 -2.45 -14.91 -22.48
C TYR A 5 -3.32 -14.97 -23.73
N SER A 6 -3.45 -16.15 -24.32
CA SER A 6 -4.46 -16.45 -25.34
C SER A 6 -5.50 -17.37 -24.69
N PRO A 7 -6.74 -16.93 -24.45
CA PRO A 7 -7.80 -17.84 -24.01
C PRO A 7 -8.01 -18.92 -25.08
N ASP A 8 -8.33 -20.13 -24.64
CA ASP A 8 -8.76 -21.21 -25.51
C ASP A 8 -10.03 -20.70 -26.25
N PRO A 9 -10.00 -20.63 -27.60
CA PRO A 9 -11.16 -20.19 -28.37
C PRO A 9 -12.37 -21.14 -28.26
N HIS A 10 -12.19 -22.33 -27.68
CA HIS A 10 -13.25 -23.29 -27.39
C HIS A 10 -13.76 -23.22 -25.93
N ALA A 11 -13.22 -22.33 -25.08
CA ALA A 11 -13.71 -22.17 -23.72
C ALA A 11 -15.08 -21.50 -23.71
N SER A 12 -16.13 -22.25 -23.53
CA SER A 12 -17.53 -21.76 -23.45
C SER A 12 -17.85 -20.98 -22.17
N ARG A 13 -16.89 -20.86 -21.23
CA ARG A 13 -17.08 -20.21 -19.92
C ARG A 13 -16.22 -18.96 -19.73
N PRO A 14 -16.72 -17.96 -18.96
CA PRO A 14 -15.91 -16.83 -18.58
C PRO A 14 -14.64 -17.25 -17.80
N PRO A 15 -13.48 -16.62 -18.02
CA PRO A 15 -12.26 -16.91 -17.28
C PRO A 15 -12.44 -16.61 -15.80
N VAL A 16 -11.84 -17.46 -14.95
CA VAL A 16 -11.79 -17.27 -13.49
C VAL A 16 -10.48 -16.56 -13.14
N ILE A 17 -10.61 -15.36 -12.55
CA ILE A 17 -9.49 -14.57 -12.06
C ILE A 17 -9.51 -14.61 -10.54
N ALA A 18 -8.52 -15.27 -9.93
CA ALA A 18 -8.34 -15.25 -8.49
C ALA A 18 -7.53 -14.01 -8.08
N VAL A 19 -8.12 -13.15 -7.25
CA VAL A 19 -7.45 -11.98 -6.69
C VAL A 19 -7.13 -12.26 -5.24
N VAL A 20 -5.85 -12.49 -4.93
CA VAL A 20 -5.36 -12.83 -3.60
C VAL A 20 -5.01 -11.56 -2.85
N GLY A 21 -5.84 -11.20 -1.89
CA GLY A 21 -5.83 -9.96 -1.12
C GLY A 21 -7.06 -9.11 -1.41
N GLY A 22 -7.98 -9.02 -0.44
CA GLY A 22 -9.23 -8.25 -0.54
C GLY A 22 -9.11 -6.78 -0.11
N GLY A 23 -7.89 -6.27 0.10
CA GLY A 23 -7.63 -4.86 0.39
C GLY A 23 -7.83 -3.95 -0.82
N ALA A 24 -7.33 -2.71 -0.73
CA ALA A 24 -7.51 -1.71 -1.78
C ALA A 24 -7.05 -2.18 -3.16
N SER A 25 -5.85 -2.78 -3.26
CA SER A 25 -5.29 -3.24 -4.54
C SER A 25 -6.20 -4.28 -5.22
N GLY A 26 -6.63 -5.30 -4.47
CA GLY A 26 -7.51 -6.33 -5.01
C GLY A 26 -8.91 -5.81 -5.34
N THR A 27 -9.47 -4.97 -4.48
CA THR A 27 -10.77 -4.34 -4.70
C THR A 27 -10.77 -3.45 -5.94
N LEU A 28 -9.74 -2.63 -6.12
CA LEU A 28 -9.60 -1.79 -7.33
C LEU A 28 -9.44 -2.65 -8.59
N THR A 29 -8.70 -3.77 -8.51
CA THR A 29 -8.58 -4.72 -9.62
C THR A 29 -9.95 -5.29 -9.99
N ALA A 30 -10.74 -5.74 -9.00
CA ALA A 30 -12.07 -6.28 -9.23
C ALA A 30 -13.03 -5.21 -9.82
N ILE A 31 -13.01 -3.98 -9.29
CA ILE A 31 -13.80 -2.86 -9.81
C ILE A 31 -13.49 -2.63 -11.29
N HIS A 32 -12.20 -2.54 -11.66
CA HIS A 32 -11.83 -2.25 -13.05
C HIS A 32 -12.15 -3.41 -14.01
N LEU A 33 -12.01 -4.68 -13.58
CA LEU A 33 -12.42 -5.84 -14.36
C LEU A 33 -13.93 -5.83 -14.64
N LEU A 34 -14.76 -5.57 -13.61
CA LEU A 34 -16.22 -5.50 -13.74
C LEU A 34 -16.66 -4.33 -14.62
N ARG A 35 -16.02 -3.17 -14.49
CA ARG A 35 -16.29 -2.00 -15.33
C ARG A 35 -15.95 -2.22 -16.81
N LEU A 36 -14.94 -3.01 -17.10
CA LEU A 36 -14.63 -3.39 -18.49
C LEU A 36 -15.70 -4.33 -19.06
N ALA A 37 -16.24 -5.24 -18.25
CA ALA A 37 -17.37 -6.08 -18.66
C ALA A 37 -18.65 -5.26 -18.92
N ASP A 38 -18.96 -4.27 -18.04
CA ASP A 38 -20.02 -3.27 -18.26
C ASP A 38 -19.83 -2.49 -19.57
N ALA A 39 -18.57 -2.20 -19.93
CA ALA A 39 -18.21 -1.53 -21.19
C ALA A 39 -18.16 -2.47 -22.42
N GLY A 40 -18.71 -3.69 -22.34
CA GLY A 40 -18.83 -4.64 -23.44
C GLY A 40 -17.60 -5.53 -23.68
N ARG A 41 -16.64 -5.57 -22.75
CA ARG A 41 -15.57 -6.59 -22.78
C ARG A 41 -16.12 -7.96 -22.37
N PRO A 42 -15.41 -9.06 -22.70
CA PRO A 42 -15.84 -10.38 -22.29
C PRO A 42 -16.08 -10.50 -20.79
N PRO A 43 -17.11 -11.27 -20.37
CA PRO A 43 -17.43 -11.44 -18.97
C PRO A 43 -16.29 -12.17 -18.23
N VAL A 44 -16.19 -11.91 -16.91
CA VAL A 44 -15.18 -12.48 -16.02
C VAL A 44 -15.81 -13.00 -14.73
N ARG A 45 -15.23 -14.05 -14.16
CA ARG A 45 -15.57 -14.54 -12.81
C ARG A 45 -14.40 -14.24 -11.88
N ILE A 46 -14.64 -13.44 -10.86
CA ILE A 46 -13.61 -12.97 -9.94
C ILE A 46 -13.79 -13.68 -8.59
N ALA A 47 -12.79 -14.41 -8.11
CA ALA A 47 -12.69 -14.84 -6.72
C ALA A 47 -11.83 -13.82 -5.98
N LEU A 48 -12.45 -12.96 -5.14
CA LEU A 48 -11.75 -11.98 -4.32
C LEU A 48 -11.48 -12.59 -2.95
N ILE A 49 -10.22 -12.97 -2.70
CA ILE A 49 -9.83 -13.80 -1.56
C ILE A 49 -9.14 -12.93 -0.51
N ASP A 50 -9.59 -13.00 0.74
CA ASP A 50 -8.99 -12.28 1.87
C ASP A 50 -8.99 -13.15 3.11
N ALA A 51 -7.83 -13.34 3.73
CA ALA A 51 -7.69 -14.22 4.90
C ALA A 51 -8.52 -13.76 6.11
N GLY A 52 -8.70 -12.45 6.27
CA GLY A 52 -9.47 -11.86 7.38
C GLY A 52 -10.90 -11.49 7.02
N GLY A 53 -11.35 -11.75 5.78
CA GLY A 53 -12.69 -11.36 5.32
C GLY A 53 -12.91 -9.84 5.21
N ARG A 54 -11.82 -9.05 5.23
CA ARG A 54 -11.88 -7.57 5.21
C ARG A 54 -11.93 -7.02 3.78
N HIS A 55 -12.81 -7.61 2.96
CA HIS A 55 -12.99 -7.21 1.57
C HIS A 55 -13.35 -5.72 1.44
N GLY A 56 -12.66 -4.99 0.59
CA GLY A 56 -12.77 -3.54 0.43
C GLY A 56 -12.01 -2.71 1.47
N LEU A 57 -11.69 -3.27 2.62
CA LEU A 57 -11.06 -2.56 3.73
C LEU A 57 -9.55 -2.82 3.80
N GLY A 58 -9.16 -4.09 3.72
CA GLY A 58 -7.79 -4.51 3.96
C GLY A 58 -7.27 -4.00 5.32
N GLN A 59 -5.98 -3.76 5.42
CA GLN A 59 -5.36 -3.24 6.64
C GLN A 59 -5.57 -1.71 6.78
N ALA A 60 -5.46 -0.96 5.69
CA ALA A 60 -5.42 0.50 5.73
C ALA A 60 -6.75 1.17 6.10
N TYR A 61 -7.90 0.53 5.80
CA TYR A 61 -9.23 1.12 5.91
C TYR A 61 -10.16 0.35 6.86
N SER A 62 -9.63 -0.63 7.60
CA SER A 62 -10.37 -1.41 8.58
C SER A 62 -10.43 -0.75 9.96
N THR A 63 -9.67 0.29 10.20
CA THR A 63 -9.72 1.02 11.47
C THR A 63 -11.07 1.68 11.69
N THR A 64 -11.58 1.60 12.92
CA THR A 64 -12.81 2.26 13.34
C THR A 64 -12.57 3.56 14.10
N HIS A 65 -11.31 3.90 14.37
CA HIS A 65 -10.97 5.09 15.14
C HIS A 65 -11.27 6.37 14.35
N PRO A 66 -12.11 7.29 14.86
CA PRO A 66 -12.58 8.46 14.11
C PRO A 66 -11.47 9.45 13.77
N GLY A 67 -10.39 9.47 14.53
CA GLY A 67 -9.22 10.32 14.31
C GLY A 67 -8.26 9.80 13.23
N HIS A 68 -8.47 8.61 12.68
CA HIS A 68 -7.62 8.09 11.61
C HIS A 68 -8.11 8.59 10.26
N LEU A 69 -7.51 9.68 9.81
CA LEU A 69 -7.81 10.31 8.52
C LEU A 69 -6.95 9.73 7.39
N LEU A 70 -7.44 9.89 6.16
CA LEU A 70 -6.61 9.73 4.98
C LEU A 70 -5.47 10.76 5.01
N ASN A 71 -4.34 10.38 4.48
CA ASN A 71 -3.16 11.25 4.32
C ASN A 71 -3.05 11.83 2.90
N SER A 72 -4.09 11.69 2.11
CA SER A 72 -4.21 12.25 0.76
C SER A 72 -5.55 12.97 0.62
N PRO A 73 -5.61 14.10 -0.09
CA PRO A 73 -6.86 14.81 -0.34
C PRO A 73 -7.88 13.95 -1.06
N ALA A 74 -9.15 14.10 -0.72
CA ALA A 74 -10.25 13.29 -1.22
C ALA A 74 -10.43 13.35 -2.74
N ASP A 75 -10.16 14.49 -3.36
CA ASP A 75 -10.23 14.72 -4.81
C ASP A 75 -9.24 13.85 -5.60
N THR A 76 -8.15 13.40 -4.95
CA THR A 76 -7.15 12.51 -5.56
C THR A 76 -7.48 11.02 -5.39
N MET A 77 -8.42 10.67 -4.51
CA MET A 77 -8.62 9.32 -3.97
C MET A 77 -9.75 8.53 -4.64
N SER A 78 -10.26 8.96 -5.79
CA SER A 78 -11.25 8.19 -6.55
C SER A 78 -10.76 6.76 -6.84
N ALA A 79 -11.64 5.78 -6.71
CA ALA A 79 -11.37 4.37 -7.06
C ALA A 79 -11.38 4.13 -8.58
N VAL A 80 -12.02 5.01 -9.34
CA VAL A 80 -12.26 4.85 -10.77
C VAL A 80 -11.27 5.66 -11.58
N ALA A 81 -10.45 5.00 -12.40
CA ALA A 81 -9.59 5.68 -13.36
C ALA A 81 -10.43 6.45 -14.38
N GLY A 82 -10.07 7.69 -14.65
CA GLY A 82 -10.82 8.56 -15.57
C GLY A 82 -12.03 9.27 -14.95
N ASP A 83 -12.35 9.03 -13.67
CA ASP A 83 -13.41 9.74 -12.94
C ASP A 83 -12.93 10.27 -11.60
N PRO A 84 -12.14 11.35 -11.56
CA PRO A 84 -11.55 11.88 -10.34
C PRO A 84 -12.59 12.37 -9.31
N GLY A 85 -13.76 12.82 -9.75
CA GLY A 85 -14.84 13.33 -8.90
C GLY A 85 -15.70 12.27 -8.23
N GLN A 86 -15.53 10.98 -8.53
CA GLN A 86 -16.45 9.94 -8.08
C GLN A 86 -16.51 9.81 -6.56
N LEU A 87 -15.36 9.89 -5.86
CA LEU A 87 -15.34 9.85 -4.39
C LEU A 87 -16.09 11.02 -3.77
N LEU A 88 -15.90 12.25 -4.28
CA LEU A 88 -16.58 13.43 -3.74
C LEU A 88 -18.10 13.36 -3.95
N ARG A 89 -18.55 12.90 -5.12
CA ARG A 89 -19.99 12.66 -5.35
C ARG A 89 -20.56 11.61 -4.41
N TRP A 90 -19.82 10.50 -4.18
CA TRP A 90 -20.22 9.48 -3.22
C TRP A 90 -20.31 10.06 -1.80
N ALA A 91 -19.30 10.84 -1.38
CA ALA A 91 -19.28 11.46 -0.06
C ALA A 91 -20.48 12.39 0.14
N THR A 92 -20.79 13.24 -0.84
CA THR A 92 -21.96 14.12 -0.82
C THR A 92 -23.27 13.32 -0.72
N ALA A 93 -23.45 12.31 -1.59
CA ALA A 93 -24.65 11.46 -1.59
C ALA A 93 -24.85 10.69 -0.27
N ASN A 94 -23.77 10.33 0.42
CA ASN A 94 -23.79 9.61 1.69
C ASN A 94 -23.68 10.54 2.92
N ARG A 95 -23.72 11.86 2.72
CA ARG A 95 -23.63 12.87 3.80
C ARG A 95 -22.39 12.69 4.68
N VAL A 96 -21.26 12.33 4.08
CA VAL A 96 -19.98 12.19 4.79
C VAL A 96 -19.37 13.57 4.97
N ALA A 97 -19.26 14.02 6.21
CA ALA A 97 -18.62 15.29 6.54
C ALA A 97 -17.09 15.16 6.39
N HIS A 98 -16.46 16.11 5.70
CA HIS A 98 -15.01 16.19 5.56
C HIS A 98 -14.57 17.63 5.23
N ASP A 99 -13.32 17.95 5.55
CA ASP A 99 -12.64 19.20 5.23
C ASP A 99 -11.57 19.04 4.13
N GLY A 100 -11.82 18.12 3.22
CA GLY A 100 -10.88 17.69 2.17
C GLY A 100 -10.18 16.37 2.47
N PHE A 101 -10.26 15.86 3.71
CA PHE A 101 -9.69 14.57 4.12
C PHE A 101 -10.76 13.70 4.79
N LEU A 102 -11.03 12.52 4.24
CA LEU A 102 -12.00 11.59 4.79
C LEU A 102 -11.39 10.73 5.90
N ARG A 103 -12.25 10.18 6.75
CA ARG A 103 -11.84 9.09 7.65
C ARG A 103 -11.50 7.85 6.85
N ARG A 104 -10.54 7.07 7.32
CA ARG A 104 -10.15 5.81 6.66
C ARG A 104 -11.32 4.82 6.60
N SER A 105 -12.15 4.76 7.62
CA SER A 105 -13.37 3.92 7.65
C SER A 105 -14.39 4.32 6.57
N ASP A 106 -14.58 5.62 6.32
CA ASP A 106 -15.50 6.10 5.29
C ASP A 106 -14.96 5.75 3.90
N TYR A 107 -13.65 5.84 3.70
CA TYR A 107 -13.04 5.42 2.45
C TYR A 107 -13.18 3.91 2.21
N GLY A 108 -13.06 3.09 3.25
CA GLY A 108 -13.33 1.65 3.17
C GLY A 108 -14.78 1.34 2.77
N ARG A 109 -15.74 2.09 3.32
CA ARG A 109 -17.16 2.00 2.92
C ARG A 109 -17.34 2.37 1.44
N TYR A 110 -16.75 3.47 1.01
CA TYR A 110 -16.75 3.89 -0.39
C TYR A 110 -16.21 2.81 -1.35
N LEU A 111 -15.10 2.14 -1.02
CA LEU A 111 -14.55 1.06 -1.84
C LEU A 111 -15.52 -0.12 -1.97
N ARG A 112 -16.18 -0.50 -0.87
CA ARG A 112 -17.20 -1.58 -0.88
C ARG A 112 -18.41 -1.21 -1.71
N ASP A 113 -18.93 -0.01 -1.55
CA ASP A 113 -20.08 0.48 -2.30
C ASP A 113 -19.78 0.55 -3.80
N THR A 114 -18.56 1.03 -4.16
CA THR A 114 -18.10 1.09 -5.55
C THR A 114 -17.94 -0.29 -6.17
N LEU A 115 -17.43 -1.28 -5.39
CA LEU A 115 -17.33 -2.67 -5.85
C LEU A 115 -18.72 -3.28 -6.09
N ALA A 116 -19.64 -3.09 -5.15
CA ALA A 116 -21.02 -3.57 -5.27
C ALA A 116 -21.73 -2.96 -6.48
N GLU A 117 -21.55 -1.65 -6.71
CA GLU A 117 -22.11 -0.97 -7.89
C GLU A 117 -21.52 -1.51 -9.20
N ALA A 118 -20.21 -1.69 -9.26
CA ALA A 118 -19.55 -2.27 -10.43
C ALA A 118 -20.06 -3.69 -10.71
N GLY A 119 -20.30 -4.50 -9.68
CA GLY A 119 -20.88 -5.84 -9.81
C GLY A 119 -22.31 -5.83 -10.37
N ARG A 120 -23.16 -4.93 -9.89
CA ARG A 120 -24.53 -4.78 -10.42
C ARG A 120 -24.54 -4.38 -11.91
N ARG A 121 -23.68 -3.46 -12.30
CA ARG A 121 -23.60 -2.94 -13.67
C ARG A 121 -23.01 -3.94 -14.66
N ALA A 122 -22.07 -4.76 -14.23
CA ALA A 122 -21.45 -5.78 -15.09
C ALA A 122 -22.43 -6.89 -15.53
N GLY A 123 -23.61 -6.94 -14.91
CA GLY A 123 -24.64 -7.94 -15.23
C GLY A 123 -24.32 -9.38 -14.73
N PRO A 124 -25.24 -10.32 -14.95
CA PRO A 124 -25.14 -11.66 -14.36
C PRO A 124 -24.03 -12.54 -14.95
N ALA A 125 -23.52 -12.19 -16.13
CA ALA A 125 -22.45 -12.94 -16.77
C ALA A 125 -21.08 -12.73 -16.11
N SER A 126 -20.90 -11.60 -15.44
CA SER A 126 -19.68 -11.26 -14.68
C SER A 126 -19.97 -11.25 -13.19
N THR A 127 -19.14 -11.98 -12.42
CA THR A 127 -19.38 -12.11 -10.98
C THR A 127 -18.13 -11.78 -10.18
N VAL A 128 -18.33 -11.22 -8.98
CA VAL A 128 -17.31 -11.17 -7.94
C VAL A 128 -17.81 -11.96 -6.72
N THR A 129 -17.04 -12.97 -6.33
CA THR A 129 -17.31 -13.80 -5.16
C THR A 129 -16.29 -13.48 -4.09
N PRO A 130 -16.68 -12.86 -2.97
CA PRO A 130 -15.80 -12.71 -1.82
C PRO A 130 -15.57 -14.07 -1.17
N VAL A 131 -14.31 -14.40 -0.89
CA VAL A 131 -13.89 -15.64 -0.25
C VAL A 131 -13.05 -15.31 0.97
N THR A 132 -13.52 -15.70 2.16
CA THR A 132 -12.74 -15.57 3.39
C THR A 132 -11.90 -16.82 3.58
N ALA A 133 -10.64 -16.76 3.11
CA ALA A 133 -9.70 -17.87 3.22
C ALA A 133 -8.26 -17.36 3.03
N GLN A 134 -7.30 -18.06 3.61
CA GLN A 134 -5.87 -17.84 3.38
C GLN A 134 -5.39 -18.78 2.27
N VAL A 135 -4.87 -18.22 1.19
CA VAL A 135 -4.15 -18.99 0.17
C VAL A 135 -2.76 -19.29 0.69
N VAL A 136 -2.33 -20.55 0.65
CA VAL A 136 -1.02 -20.98 1.17
C VAL A 136 -0.08 -21.48 0.08
N ARG A 137 -0.61 -21.85 -1.07
CA ARG A 137 0.16 -22.36 -2.21
C ARG A 137 -0.59 -22.15 -3.52
N ILE A 138 0.13 -21.98 -4.60
CA ILE A 138 -0.40 -21.99 -5.98
C ILE A 138 0.36 -23.03 -6.78
N SER A 139 -0.34 -23.92 -7.47
CA SER A 139 0.24 -24.96 -8.34
C SER A 139 -0.41 -24.93 -9.72
N ASP A 140 0.32 -25.41 -10.71
CA ASP A 140 -0.22 -25.58 -12.06
C ASP A 140 -1.30 -26.68 -12.09
N ARG A 141 -2.28 -26.48 -12.96
CA ARG A 141 -3.37 -27.41 -13.18
C ARG A 141 -3.77 -27.45 -14.65
N ALA A 142 -3.88 -28.66 -15.19
CA ALA A 142 -4.47 -28.98 -16.50
C ALA A 142 -5.67 -29.93 -16.32
N PRO A 143 -6.62 -30.05 -17.27
CA PRO A 143 -6.71 -29.35 -18.55
C PRO A 143 -7.67 -28.14 -18.54
N ARG A 144 -8.52 -27.93 -17.51
CA ARG A 144 -9.61 -26.93 -17.54
C ARG A 144 -9.23 -25.54 -17.01
N HIS A 145 -8.37 -25.48 -15.98
CA HIS A 145 -7.81 -24.27 -15.38
C HIS A 145 -6.30 -24.36 -15.41
N ARG A 146 -5.62 -23.21 -15.40
CA ARG A 146 -4.17 -23.16 -15.40
C ARG A 146 -3.56 -23.26 -14.01
N LEU A 147 -4.30 -22.84 -12.98
CA LEU A 147 -3.83 -22.72 -11.61
C LEU A 147 -4.81 -23.39 -10.64
N ARG A 148 -4.24 -23.90 -9.55
CA ARG A 148 -4.96 -24.29 -8.35
C ARG A 148 -4.40 -23.52 -7.15
N LEU A 149 -5.25 -22.76 -6.47
CA LEU A 149 -4.95 -22.06 -5.25
C LEU A 149 -5.38 -22.93 -4.08
N HIS A 150 -4.42 -23.40 -3.28
CA HIS A 150 -4.67 -24.21 -2.09
C HIS A 150 -4.94 -23.31 -0.89
N LEU A 151 -5.95 -23.62 -0.09
CA LEU A 151 -6.39 -22.87 1.08
C LEU A 151 -5.87 -23.51 2.36
N ALA A 152 -5.65 -22.70 3.41
CA ALA A 152 -5.13 -23.17 4.69
C ALA A 152 -6.07 -24.14 5.43
N ALA A 153 -7.38 -23.99 5.29
CA ALA A 153 -8.42 -24.76 5.96
C ALA A 153 -9.02 -25.83 5.02
N ASP A 154 -8.17 -26.57 4.35
CA ASP A 154 -8.55 -27.53 3.30
C ASP A 154 -9.42 -26.90 2.19
N GLY A 155 -9.33 -27.45 1.01
CA GLY A 155 -10.03 -26.92 -0.15
C GLY A 155 -9.11 -26.16 -1.10
N HIS A 156 -9.69 -25.77 -2.21
CA HIS A 156 -8.95 -25.09 -3.28
C HIS A 156 -9.89 -24.24 -4.14
N ILE A 157 -9.29 -23.32 -4.88
CA ILE A 157 -9.94 -22.52 -5.92
C ILE A 157 -9.15 -22.77 -7.21
N ASP A 158 -9.84 -23.23 -8.26
CA ASP A 158 -9.26 -23.37 -9.59
C ASP A 158 -9.46 -22.06 -10.37
N ALA A 159 -8.39 -21.54 -10.96
CA ALA A 159 -8.40 -20.26 -11.67
C ALA A 159 -7.56 -20.30 -12.95
N ASP A 160 -7.85 -19.41 -13.87
CA ASP A 160 -7.08 -19.25 -15.11
C ASP A 160 -5.91 -18.28 -14.91
N ILE A 161 -6.09 -17.31 -13.99
CA ILE A 161 -5.11 -16.27 -13.65
C ILE A 161 -5.18 -16.03 -12.14
N ALA A 162 -4.04 -15.73 -11.52
CA ALA A 162 -3.98 -15.22 -10.17
C ALA A 162 -3.31 -13.83 -10.12
N VAL A 163 -3.92 -12.90 -9.39
CA VAL A 163 -3.40 -11.57 -9.11
C VAL A 163 -3.00 -11.49 -7.64
N LEU A 164 -1.71 -11.36 -7.37
CA LEU A 164 -1.16 -11.23 -6.03
C LEU A 164 -1.32 -9.78 -5.55
N ALA A 165 -2.47 -9.47 -4.98
CA ALA A 165 -2.82 -8.16 -4.41
C ALA A 165 -2.56 -8.13 -2.89
N VAL A 166 -1.45 -8.75 -2.47
CA VAL A 166 -1.11 -9.07 -1.07
C VAL A 166 -0.79 -7.85 -0.19
N GLY A 167 -0.75 -6.66 -0.78
CA GLY A 167 -0.53 -5.41 -0.04
C GLY A 167 0.89 -5.26 0.51
N SER A 168 1.01 -4.52 1.60
CA SER A 168 2.28 -4.31 2.30
C SER A 168 2.48 -5.42 3.35
N PRO A 169 3.68 -6.02 3.43
CA PRO A 169 4.00 -6.98 4.49
C PRO A 169 3.95 -6.34 5.89
N ALA A 170 3.77 -7.18 6.90
CA ALA A 170 3.83 -6.73 8.29
C ALA A 170 5.21 -6.14 8.63
N PRO A 171 5.29 -5.19 9.56
CA PRO A 171 6.57 -4.63 10.01
C PRO A 171 7.41 -5.68 10.73
N THR A 172 8.73 -5.61 10.56
CA THR A 172 9.69 -6.40 11.34
C THR A 172 10.28 -5.53 12.46
N ALA A 173 10.40 -6.08 13.65
CA ALA A 173 11.02 -5.37 14.77
C ALA A 173 12.49 -5.05 14.45
N PRO A 174 12.99 -3.85 14.82
CA PRO A 174 14.38 -3.44 14.55
C PRO A 174 15.41 -4.19 15.40
N CYS A 175 15.00 -4.84 16.48
CA CYS A 175 15.80 -5.68 17.35
C CYS A 175 14.96 -6.87 17.86
N PRO A 176 15.58 -7.89 18.47
CA PRO A 176 14.82 -8.93 19.15
C PRO A 176 13.93 -8.34 20.24
N VAL A 177 12.66 -8.76 20.26
CA VAL A 177 11.69 -8.38 21.27
C VAL A 177 11.21 -9.66 21.96
N PRO A 178 11.16 -9.70 23.28
CA PRO A 178 10.68 -10.87 24.03
C PRO A 178 9.19 -11.12 23.70
N ASP A 179 8.78 -12.37 23.84
CA ASP A 179 7.37 -12.74 23.78
C ASP A 179 6.65 -12.13 24.99
N SER A 180 5.84 -11.10 24.70
CA SER A 180 5.15 -10.32 25.73
C SER A 180 3.83 -9.81 25.20
N PRO A 181 2.74 -9.92 25.95
CA PRO A 181 1.45 -9.35 25.59
C PRO A 181 1.47 -7.81 25.50
N ARG A 182 2.54 -7.17 26.01
CA ARG A 182 2.77 -5.72 25.96
C ARG A 182 3.51 -5.26 24.70
N TYR A 183 3.85 -6.19 23.81
CA TYR A 183 4.42 -5.87 22.50
C TYR A 183 3.36 -6.00 21.39
N ILE A 184 3.02 -4.89 20.76
CA ILE A 184 2.12 -4.83 19.62
C ILE A 184 2.97 -4.82 18.34
N ALA A 185 3.11 -5.99 17.72
CA ALA A 185 3.91 -6.18 16.51
C ALA A 185 3.26 -5.56 15.27
N ASP A 186 1.92 -5.56 15.20
CA ASP A 186 1.14 -4.94 14.14
C ASP A 186 0.04 -4.07 14.76
N PRO A 187 0.17 -2.73 14.73
CA PRO A 187 -0.82 -1.81 15.28
C PRO A 187 -2.16 -1.83 14.54
N TRP A 188 -2.18 -2.37 13.31
CA TRP A 188 -3.38 -2.48 12.49
C TRP A 188 -4.13 -3.80 12.66
N ALA A 189 -3.62 -4.72 13.48
CA ALA A 189 -4.37 -5.91 13.85
C ALA A 189 -5.66 -5.54 14.60
N PRO A 190 -6.77 -6.25 14.38
CA PRO A 190 -8.04 -5.94 15.03
C PRO A 190 -7.89 -5.86 16.56
N GLY A 191 -8.29 -4.73 17.15
CA GLY A 191 -8.27 -4.53 18.61
C GLY A 191 -6.88 -4.28 19.23
N ALA A 192 -5.79 -4.31 18.45
CA ALA A 192 -4.43 -4.22 18.98
C ALA A 192 -4.18 -2.96 19.84
N LEU A 193 -4.61 -1.80 19.37
CA LEU A 193 -4.39 -0.53 20.09
C LEU A 193 -5.32 -0.34 21.29
N GLY A 194 -6.45 -1.05 21.36
CA GLY A 194 -7.39 -0.94 22.48
C GLY A 194 -6.77 -1.33 23.82
N GLN A 195 -5.81 -2.26 23.82
CA GLN A 195 -5.13 -2.69 25.03
C GLN A 195 -4.09 -1.67 25.53
N ALA A 196 -3.46 -0.93 24.60
CA ALA A 196 -2.42 0.06 24.91
C ALA A 196 -2.98 1.39 25.46
N GLY A 197 -4.29 1.52 25.56
CA GLY A 197 -4.98 2.69 26.12
C GLY A 197 -5.29 2.53 27.62
N ASP A 198 -4.37 1.97 28.42
CA ASP A 198 -4.54 1.72 29.87
C ASP A 198 -3.96 2.82 30.78
N GLY A 199 -3.48 3.91 30.18
CA GLY A 199 -2.87 5.04 30.88
C GLY A 199 -1.40 4.89 31.22
N LYS A 200 -0.77 3.76 30.84
CA LYS A 200 0.68 3.55 30.99
C LYS A 200 1.46 4.19 29.84
N PRO A 201 2.77 4.47 30.03
CA PRO A 201 3.62 4.99 28.97
C PRO A 201 3.70 4.02 27.77
N VAL A 202 3.64 4.56 26.57
CA VAL A 202 3.73 3.79 25.32
C VAL A 202 4.98 4.22 24.56
N ILE A 203 5.88 3.27 24.26
CA ILE A 203 6.98 3.51 23.31
C ILE A 203 6.53 3.05 21.93
N VAL A 204 6.69 3.94 20.93
CA VAL A 204 6.35 3.66 19.53
C VAL A 204 7.64 3.63 18.70
N LEU A 205 7.91 2.49 18.07
CA LEU A 205 9.04 2.31 17.16
C LEU A 205 8.69 2.92 15.80
N GLY A 206 9.29 4.07 15.50
CA GLY A 206 9.02 4.87 14.30
C GLY A 206 8.34 6.19 14.61
N THR A 207 8.45 7.12 13.65
CA THR A 207 7.89 8.48 13.73
C THR A 207 7.10 8.86 12.47
N GLY A 208 6.74 7.86 11.64
CA GLY A 208 5.94 8.04 10.43
C GLY A 208 4.44 8.20 10.72
N LEU A 209 3.62 8.20 9.67
CA LEU A 209 2.15 8.35 9.78
C LEU A 209 1.52 7.32 10.71
N THR A 210 1.96 6.05 10.65
CA THR A 210 1.46 5.00 11.55
C THR A 210 1.71 5.34 13.01
N ALA A 211 2.89 5.88 13.34
CA ALA A 211 3.19 6.31 14.71
C ALA A 211 2.30 7.46 15.17
N MET A 212 1.95 8.37 14.28
CA MET A 212 1.02 9.47 14.57
C MET A 212 -0.41 8.95 14.81
N ASP A 213 -0.87 8.03 13.98
CA ASP A 213 -2.17 7.37 14.18
C ASP A 213 -2.23 6.59 15.50
N VAL A 214 -1.16 5.85 15.86
CA VAL A 214 -1.02 5.17 17.15
C VAL A 214 -1.08 6.18 18.30
N ALA A 215 -0.29 7.26 18.23
CA ALA A 215 -0.26 8.27 19.29
C ALA A 215 -1.66 8.88 19.53
N ILE A 216 -2.39 9.20 18.46
CA ILE A 216 -3.76 9.69 18.54
C ILE A 216 -4.67 8.66 19.21
N ALA A 217 -4.64 7.40 18.75
CA ALA A 217 -5.54 6.36 19.23
C ALA A 217 -5.35 6.07 20.73
N VAL A 218 -4.10 5.88 21.19
CA VAL A 218 -3.83 5.55 22.59
C VAL A 218 -4.03 6.73 23.54
N THR A 219 -3.79 7.96 23.07
CA THR A 219 -4.04 9.16 23.88
C THR A 219 -5.51 9.55 23.95
N ASP A 220 -6.31 9.21 22.94
CA ASP A 220 -7.78 9.35 22.98
C ASP A 220 -8.41 8.32 23.91
N ALA A 221 -7.88 7.09 23.91
CA ALA A 221 -8.39 6.03 24.78
C ALA A 221 -8.18 6.34 26.26
N HIS A 222 -7.07 7.01 26.62
CA HIS A 222 -6.80 7.35 28.01
C HIS A 222 -6.03 8.69 28.16
N PRO A 223 -6.56 9.67 28.92
CA PRO A 223 -5.99 11.01 29.02
C PRO A 223 -4.60 11.06 29.67
N ARG A 224 -4.23 10.07 30.51
CA ARG A 224 -2.90 10.01 31.16
C ARG A 224 -1.82 9.32 30.32
N THR A 225 -2.18 8.71 29.19
CA THR A 225 -1.18 8.04 28.34
C THR A 225 -0.19 9.05 27.78
N VAL A 226 1.10 8.76 27.96
CA VAL A 226 2.22 9.48 27.34
C VAL A 226 2.87 8.59 26.30
N VAL A 227 3.20 9.14 25.15
CA VAL A 227 3.78 8.43 24.02
C VAL A 227 5.20 8.91 23.76
N HIS A 228 6.16 8.00 23.66
CA HIS A 228 7.53 8.25 23.27
C HIS A 228 7.77 7.61 21.90
N ALA A 229 7.80 8.43 20.85
CA ALA A 229 8.06 7.96 19.48
C ALA A 229 9.57 8.01 19.21
N VAL A 230 10.14 6.87 18.78
CA VAL A 230 11.61 6.72 18.62
C VAL A 230 11.92 6.39 17.16
N SER A 231 12.81 7.17 16.54
CA SER A 231 13.39 6.83 15.24
C SER A 231 14.78 7.41 15.09
N ARG A 232 15.55 6.87 14.14
CA ARG A 232 16.96 7.25 13.93
C ARG A 232 17.20 8.75 13.76
N HIS A 233 16.20 9.50 13.27
CA HIS A 233 16.35 10.92 12.91
C HIS A 233 15.28 11.82 13.54
N ALA A 234 14.35 11.29 14.31
CA ALA A 234 13.24 12.02 14.92
C ALA A 234 12.44 12.89 13.93
N LEU A 235 12.39 12.49 12.66
CA LEU A 235 11.66 13.23 11.63
C LEU A 235 10.18 12.87 11.67
N LEU A 236 9.33 13.89 11.72
CA LEU A 236 7.88 13.77 11.64
C LEU A 236 7.38 14.05 10.23
N PRO A 237 6.29 13.40 9.77
CA PRO A 237 5.60 13.78 8.55
C PRO A 237 5.20 15.25 8.57
N ARG A 238 5.35 15.96 7.47
CA ARG A 238 4.87 17.33 7.36
C ARG A 238 3.34 17.37 7.28
N ALA A 239 2.76 18.51 7.59
CA ALA A 239 1.35 18.76 7.39
C ALA A 239 1.06 19.13 5.92
N HIS A 240 -0.08 18.72 5.39
CA HIS A 240 -0.62 19.34 4.19
C HIS A 240 -0.94 20.82 4.46
N ARG A 241 -0.57 21.67 3.52
CA ARG A 241 -1.04 23.05 3.47
C ARG A 241 -2.31 23.10 2.62
N ARG A 242 -3.16 24.07 2.84
CA ARG A 242 -4.22 24.42 1.88
C ARG A 242 -3.54 25.20 0.75
N CYS A 243 -3.11 24.52 -0.30
CA CYS A 243 -2.47 25.16 -1.45
C CYS A 243 -3.49 25.47 -2.53
N ALA A 244 -3.28 26.61 -3.20
CA ALA A 244 -3.78 26.84 -4.54
C ALA A 244 -3.24 25.77 -5.51
N GLU A 245 -3.83 25.66 -6.70
CA GLU A 245 -3.43 24.65 -7.69
C GLU A 245 -1.92 24.57 -7.90
N PRO A 246 -1.35 23.36 -7.97
CA PRO A 246 0.10 23.20 -8.12
C PRO A 246 0.57 23.84 -9.43
N GLY A 247 1.38 24.87 -9.34
CA GLY A 247 2.09 25.45 -10.49
C GLY A 247 2.97 24.38 -11.15
N ARG A 248 3.10 24.39 -12.48
CA ARG A 248 4.08 23.54 -13.16
C ARG A 248 5.48 24.12 -12.96
N PRO A 249 6.38 23.45 -12.22
CA PRO A 249 7.73 23.96 -12.09
C PRO A 249 8.44 23.92 -13.44
N THR A 250 9.09 25.02 -13.79
CA THR A 250 9.78 25.21 -15.09
C THR A 250 10.97 24.27 -15.29
N TRP A 251 11.55 23.72 -14.21
CA TRP A 251 12.69 22.80 -14.25
C TRP A 251 12.29 21.32 -14.50
N LEU A 252 11.03 20.95 -14.28
CA LEU A 252 10.54 19.58 -14.47
C LEU A 252 10.70 19.04 -15.91
N PRO A 253 10.49 19.84 -16.97
CA PRO A 253 10.69 19.38 -18.35
C PRO A 253 12.12 18.87 -18.61
N ALA A 254 13.14 19.44 -18.01
CA ALA A 254 14.54 19.03 -18.20
C ALA A 254 14.80 17.63 -17.62
N LEU A 255 14.21 17.29 -16.46
CA LEU A 255 14.28 15.96 -15.85
C LEU A 255 13.37 14.93 -16.54
N ALA A 256 12.27 15.40 -17.09
CA ALA A 256 11.29 14.56 -17.78
C ALA A 256 11.67 14.26 -19.24
N SER A 257 12.66 14.92 -19.80
CA SER A 257 13.10 14.71 -21.20
C SER A 257 13.49 13.26 -21.46
N PRO A 258 13.06 12.67 -22.58
CA PRO A 258 13.31 11.27 -22.89
C PRO A 258 14.73 11.08 -23.44
N GLY A 259 15.74 10.99 -22.61
CA GLY A 259 17.09 10.72 -23.10
C GLY A 259 18.18 10.88 -22.05
N GLY A 260 19.01 9.90 -21.92
CA GLY A 260 20.18 9.89 -21.05
C GLY A 260 19.94 9.30 -19.64
N PRO A 261 21.00 8.83 -18.98
CA PRO A 261 20.94 8.33 -17.62
C PRO A 261 20.64 9.48 -16.65
N VAL A 262 19.75 9.25 -15.69
CA VAL A 262 19.52 10.16 -14.57
C VAL A 262 20.52 9.81 -13.47
N ARG A 263 21.15 10.82 -12.87
CA ARG A 263 22.04 10.66 -11.72
C ARG A 263 21.37 11.20 -10.46
N LEU A 264 21.43 10.45 -9.37
CA LEU A 264 20.81 10.85 -8.10
C LEU A 264 21.34 12.19 -7.61
N GLY A 265 22.67 12.42 -7.68
CA GLY A 265 23.29 13.67 -7.23
C GLY A 265 22.76 14.89 -7.97
N GLU A 266 22.63 14.81 -9.29
CA GLU A 266 22.08 15.87 -10.13
C GLU A 266 20.60 16.14 -9.81
N LEU A 267 19.79 15.08 -9.71
CA LEU A 267 18.38 15.18 -9.33
C LEU A 267 18.22 15.86 -7.97
N MET A 268 19.01 15.45 -6.98
CA MET A 268 18.97 16.03 -5.63
C MET A 268 19.42 17.48 -5.60
N TRP A 269 20.42 17.84 -6.41
CA TRP A 269 20.86 19.23 -6.55
C TRP A 269 19.74 20.11 -7.12
N GLN A 270 19.09 19.68 -8.19
CA GLN A 270 17.99 20.43 -8.82
C GLN A 270 16.80 20.61 -7.88
N VAL A 271 16.37 19.53 -7.17
CA VAL A 271 15.30 19.61 -6.19
C VAL A 271 15.65 20.56 -5.05
N ARG A 272 16.89 20.50 -4.53
CA ARG A 272 17.34 21.41 -3.48
C ARG A 272 17.43 22.85 -3.95
N ALA A 273 17.91 23.10 -5.16
CA ALA A 273 17.95 24.42 -5.75
C ALA A 273 16.55 25.02 -5.90
N ALA A 274 15.59 24.25 -6.40
CA ALA A 274 14.20 24.68 -6.50
C ALA A 274 13.57 24.98 -5.14
N MET A 275 13.88 24.17 -4.12
CA MET A 275 13.39 24.40 -2.75
C MET A 275 14.10 25.59 -2.06
N ALA A 276 15.35 25.89 -2.40
CA ALA A 276 16.07 27.03 -1.86
C ALA A 276 15.58 28.35 -2.48
N ASP A 277 15.27 28.33 -3.78
CA ASP A 277 14.72 29.49 -4.50
C ASP A 277 13.31 29.86 -4.00
N ARG A 278 12.47 28.86 -3.67
CA ARG A 278 11.10 29.06 -3.19
C ARG A 278 10.80 28.13 -2.01
N PRO A 279 11.31 28.42 -0.80
CA PRO A 279 11.15 27.54 0.37
C PRO A 279 9.69 27.30 0.76
N GLU A 280 8.82 28.29 0.55
CA GLU A 280 7.37 28.21 0.82
C GLU A 280 6.65 27.28 -0.17
N ALA A 281 7.19 27.07 -1.38
CA ALA A 281 6.59 26.25 -2.44
C ALA A 281 7.04 24.78 -2.41
N TRP A 282 7.68 24.31 -1.35
CA TRP A 282 8.20 22.94 -1.26
C TRP A 282 7.12 21.87 -1.55
N GLU A 283 5.88 22.11 -1.15
CA GLU A 283 4.76 21.18 -1.36
C GLU A 283 4.39 21.09 -2.84
N GLU A 284 4.31 22.23 -3.53
CA GLU A 284 4.07 22.30 -4.97
C GLU A 284 5.18 21.58 -5.75
N ILE A 285 6.45 21.76 -5.33
CA ILE A 285 7.62 21.11 -5.94
C ILE A 285 7.50 19.59 -5.79
N MET A 286 7.16 19.10 -4.59
CA MET A 286 6.99 17.67 -4.33
C MET A 286 5.82 17.07 -5.11
N ASP A 287 4.69 17.76 -5.17
CA ASP A 287 3.50 17.29 -5.87
C ASP A 287 3.70 17.29 -7.39
N ALA A 288 4.40 18.27 -7.92
CA ALA A 288 4.78 18.30 -9.33
C ALA A 288 5.81 17.22 -9.71
N LEU A 289 6.72 16.84 -8.79
CA LEU A 289 7.70 15.76 -9.02
C LEU A 289 7.03 14.38 -8.99
N ARG A 290 6.01 14.20 -8.16
CA ARG A 290 5.37 12.89 -7.91
C ARG A 290 4.99 12.09 -9.16
N PRO A 291 4.31 12.64 -10.18
CA PRO A 291 3.95 11.89 -11.39
C PRO A 291 5.15 11.36 -12.18
N HIS A 292 6.31 11.96 -11.99
CA HIS A 292 7.55 11.61 -12.70
C HIS A 292 8.42 10.60 -11.95
N VAL A 293 8.17 10.40 -10.64
CA VAL A 293 8.97 9.51 -9.79
C VAL A 293 9.08 8.09 -10.36
N PRO A 294 8.01 7.41 -10.81
CA PRO A 294 8.14 6.06 -11.35
C PRO A 294 9.10 5.98 -12.54
N ARG A 295 9.04 6.97 -13.44
CA ARG A 295 9.90 7.04 -14.61
C ARG A 295 11.35 7.39 -14.25
N LEU A 296 11.55 8.36 -13.36
CA LEU A 296 12.87 8.73 -12.85
C LEU A 296 13.52 7.56 -12.12
N TRP A 297 12.77 6.87 -11.27
CA TRP A 297 13.22 5.69 -10.55
C TRP A 297 13.78 4.62 -11.48
N GLN A 298 13.07 4.29 -12.55
CA GLN A 298 13.52 3.28 -13.51
C GLN A 298 14.77 3.69 -14.29
N ARG A 299 15.01 5.00 -14.47
CA ARG A 299 16.20 5.54 -15.15
C ARG A 299 17.42 5.67 -14.23
N LEU A 300 17.22 5.65 -12.90
CA LEU A 300 18.33 5.64 -11.96
C LEU A 300 19.07 4.30 -12.02
N PRO A 301 20.41 4.30 -12.10
CA PRO A 301 21.22 3.10 -11.89
C PRO A 301 20.91 2.43 -10.53
N LEU A 302 21.10 1.11 -10.44
CA LEU A 302 20.83 0.37 -9.21
C LEU A 302 21.59 0.93 -8.00
N ALA A 303 22.85 1.30 -8.19
CA ALA A 303 23.67 1.92 -7.13
C ALA A 303 23.06 3.25 -6.64
N ASP A 304 22.55 4.09 -7.54
CA ASP A 304 21.90 5.35 -7.19
C ASP A 304 20.57 5.12 -6.44
N ARG A 305 19.79 4.09 -6.82
CA ARG A 305 18.60 3.68 -6.07
C ARG A 305 18.96 3.22 -4.66
N GLN A 306 20.04 2.46 -4.49
CA GLN A 306 20.56 2.05 -3.18
C GLN A 306 21.00 3.25 -2.33
N LEU A 307 21.71 4.21 -2.94
CA LEU A 307 22.10 5.46 -2.25
C LEU A 307 20.86 6.27 -1.83
N PHE A 308 19.86 6.38 -2.70
CA PHE A 308 18.59 7.02 -2.36
C PHE A 308 17.93 6.36 -1.14
N LEU A 309 17.78 5.05 -1.15
CA LEU A 309 17.16 4.31 -0.04
C LEU A 309 17.92 4.51 1.28
N ARG A 310 19.25 4.56 1.23
CA ARG A 310 20.11 4.71 2.40
C ARG A 310 20.08 6.12 2.98
N HIS A 311 20.10 7.15 2.14
CA HIS A 311 20.38 8.53 2.57
C HIS A 311 19.25 9.52 2.33
N VAL A 312 18.40 9.31 1.33
CA VAL A 312 17.39 10.29 0.87
C VAL A 312 15.97 9.89 1.22
N ALA A 313 15.64 8.60 1.17
CA ALA A 313 14.26 8.10 1.28
C ALA A 313 13.50 8.66 2.48
N ARG A 314 14.13 8.78 3.66
CA ARG A 314 13.48 9.32 4.87
C ARG A 314 13.05 10.78 4.71
N TYR A 315 13.84 11.59 4.00
CA TYR A 315 13.52 13.00 3.72
C TYR A 315 12.42 13.09 2.66
N TRP A 316 12.48 12.22 1.65
CA TRP A 316 11.41 12.07 0.69
C TRP A 316 10.09 11.72 1.39
N GLU A 317 10.09 10.69 2.23
CA GLU A 317 8.89 10.18 2.89
C GLU A 317 8.19 11.23 3.77
N VAL A 318 8.92 12.03 4.55
CA VAL A 318 8.28 13.06 5.41
C VAL A 318 7.68 14.22 4.62
N HIS A 319 8.18 14.51 3.42
CA HIS A 319 7.62 15.53 2.54
C HIS A 319 6.49 14.99 1.66
N ARG A 320 6.53 13.69 1.35
CA ARG A 320 5.59 13.03 0.45
C ARG A 320 4.37 12.46 1.18
N HIS A 321 4.59 11.80 2.31
CA HIS A 321 3.53 11.19 3.12
C HIS A 321 3.15 12.15 4.26
N ARG A 322 2.34 13.14 3.90
CA ARG A 322 1.96 14.25 4.78
C ARG A 322 0.77 13.89 5.67
N MET A 323 0.65 14.57 6.80
CA MET A 323 -0.52 14.50 7.68
C MET A 323 -1.66 15.37 7.15
N ALA A 324 -2.91 14.91 7.27
CA ALA A 324 -4.06 15.80 7.16
C ALA A 324 -3.94 16.97 8.15
N PRO A 325 -4.46 18.17 7.82
CA PRO A 325 -4.34 19.34 8.70
C PRO A 325 -4.85 19.10 10.13
N ASP A 326 -5.95 18.37 10.29
CA ASP A 326 -6.51 18.01 11.59
C ASP A 326 -5.60 17.07 12.38
N THR A 327 -5.06 16.05 11.71
CA THR A 327 -4.05 15.15 12.31
C THR A 327 -2.84 15.95 12.79
N ALA A 328 -2.33 16.87 11.96
CA ALA A 328 -1.17 17.70 12.30
C ALA A 328 -1.45 18.62 13.50
N ARG A 329 -2.64 19.25 13.58
CA ARG A 329 -3.05 20.05 14.75
C ARG A 329 -3.09 19.23 16.03
N ARG A 330 -3.66 18.01 15.98
CA ARG A 330 -3.71 17.10 17.13
C ARG A 330 -2.30 16.69 17.59
N ILE A 331 -1.43 16.32 16.66
CA ILE A 331 -0.03 15.96 16.96
C ILE A 331 0.70 17.16 17.57
N SER A 332 0.51 18.37 17.04
CA SER A 332 1.08 19.60 17.62
C SER A 332 0.61 19.83 19.06
N THR A 333 -0.68 19.59 19.34
CA THR A 333 -1.22 19.69 20.71
C THR A 333 -0.60 18.66 21.64
N LEU A 334 -0.46 17.40 21.20
CA LEU A 334 0.18 16.34 22.01
C LEU A 334 1.65 16.64 22.31
N LEU A 335 2.39 17.20 21.34
CA LEU A 335 3.76 17.68 21.55
C LEU A 335 3.81 18.85 22.54
N GLY A 336 2.98 19.87 22.35
CA GLY A 336 2.93 21.07 23.20
C GLY A 336 2.50 20.78 24.64
N THR A 337 1.71 19.74 24.87
CA THR A 337 1.28 19.31 26.22
C THR A 337 2.18 18.23 26.84
N GLY A 338 3.27 17.82 26.17
CA GLY A 338 4.16 16.78 26.66
C GLY A 338 3.58 15.36 26.63
N ARG A 339 2.40 15.16 26.01
CA ARG A 339 1.79 13.83 25.86
C ARG A 339 2.37 13.01 24.73
N LEU A 340 3.10 13.65 23.82
CA LEU A 340 3.93 13.00 22.79
C LEU A 340 5.32 13.61 22.87
N SER A 341 6.35 12.78 22.92
CA SER A 341 7.74 13.16 22.74
C SER A 341 8.37 12.37 21.61
N VAL A 342 9.32 12.98 20.91
CA VAL A 342 10.00 12.38 19.76
C VAL A 342 11.49 12.31 20.03
N HIS A 343 12.06 11.12 19.93
CA HIS A 343 13.44 10.86 20.29
C HIS A 343 14.25 10.39 19.06
N ALA A 344 15.40 11.02 18.84
CA ALA A 344 16.39 10.56 17.89
C ALA A 344 17.24 9.46 18.53
N GLY A 345 17.08 8.22 18.04
CA GLY A 345 17.81 7.08 18.57
C GLY A 345 17.39 5.77 17.88
N GLN A 346 18.04 4.70 18.27
CA GLN A 346 17.76 3.35 17.81
C GLN A 346 17.54 2.44 19.01
N VAL A 347 16.39 1.77 19.04
CA VAL A 347 16.13 0.73 20.05
C VAL A 347 17.06 -0.45 19.76
N ARG A 348 17.87 -0.83 20.77
CA ARG A 348 18.87 -1.90 20.69
C ARG A 348 18.46 -3.16 21.41
N ALA A 349 17.79 -3.01 22.54
CA ALA A 349 17.34 -4.13 23.34
C ALA A 349 15.97 -3.85 23.95
N VAL A 350 15.21 -4.92 24.14
CA VAL A 350 13.95 -4.93 24.86
C VAL A 350 13.95 -6.13 25.80
N THR A 351 13.69 -5.91 27.07
CA THR A 351 13.55 -6.98 28.08
C THR A 351 12.18 -6.92 28.73
N ALA A 352 11.61 -8.07 29.03
CA ALA A 352 10.33 -8.17 29.73
C ALA A 352 10.55 -8.02 31.24
N GLU A 353 9.70 -7.21 31.87
CA GLU A 353 9.63 -7.04 33.33
C GLU A 353 8.19 -7.32 33.82
N PRO A 354 7.98 -7.55 35.11
CA PRO A 354 6.65 -7.74 35.67
C PRO A 354 5.75 -6.52 35.35
N GLY A 355 4.81 -6.67 34.43
CA GLY A 355 3.85 -5.64 34.07
C GLY A 355 4.36 -4.48 33.20
N ALA A 356 5.60 -4.56 32.68
CA ALA A 356 6.25 -3.54 31.85
C ALA A 356 7.26 -4.15 30.86
N LEU A 357 7.83 -3.30 30.04
CA LEU A 357 8.99 -3.59 29.18
C LEU A 357 10.07 -2.56 29.49
N ARG A 358 11.33 -2.99 29.57
CA ARG A 358 12.49 -2.11 29.60
C ARG A 358 13.08 -2.01 28.20
N VAL A 359 13.24 -0.79 27.71
CA VAL A 359 13.64 -0.49 26.34
C VAL A 359 14.93 0.32 26.37
N SER A 360 16.00 -0.21 25.79
CA SER A 360 17.29 0.47 25.65
C SER A 360 17.34 1.23 24.33
N ILE A 361 17.59 2.54 24.39
CA ILE A 361 17.67 3.43 23.24
C ILE A 361 19.10 3.99 23.14
N GLU A 362 19.78 3.67 22.04
CA GLU A 362 21.08 4.25 21.70
C GLU A 362 20.89 5.54 20.89
N HIS A 363 21.49 6.63 21.32
CA HIS A 363 21.46 7.93 20.66
C HIS A 363 22.67 8.13 19.72
N ALA A 364 22.59 9.11 18.81
CA ALA A 364 23.62 9.37 17.81
C ALA A 364 25.03 9.63 18.40
N ALA A 365 25.10 10.13 19.65
CA ALA A 365 26.36 10.36 20.37
C ALA A 365 26.93 9.10 21.06
N GLY A 366 26.33 7.90 20.85
CA GLY A 366 26.76 6.66 21.49
C GLY A 366 26.27 6.49 22.94
N ALA A 367 25.58 7.46 23.51
CA ALA A 367 24.95 7.32 24.82
C ALA A 367 23.69 6.44 24.71
N SER A 368 23.48 5.58 25.73
CA SER A 368 22.26 4.77 25.83
C SER A 368 21.43 5.22 27.01
N THR A 369 20.11 5.22 26.82
CA THR A 369 19.12 5.47 27.89
C THR A 369 18.19 4.30 28.02
N GLU A 370 17.80 3.98 29.26
CA GLU A 370 16.81 2.95 29.57
C GLU A 370 15.46 3.61 29.87
N HIS A 371 14.41 3.05 29.26
CA HIS A 371 13.05 3.53 29.45
C HIS A 371 12.13 2.39 29.87
N GLU A 372 11.34 2.60 30.90
CA GLU A 372 10.23 1.71 31.24
C GLU A 372 9.01 2.07 30.39
N ALA A 373 8.43 1.08 29.74
CA ALA A 373 7.24 1.20 28.93
C ALA A 373 6.14 0.24 29.40
N GLY A 374 4.93 0.74 29.53
CA GLY A 374 3.75 -0.12 29.69
C GLY A 374 3.45 -0.90 28.42
N TRP A 375 3.76 -0.30 27.27
CA TRP A 375 3.51 -0.88 25.95
C TRP A 375 4.61 -0.51 24.96
N LEU A 376 4.93 -1.44 24.07
CA LEU A 376 5.82 -1.21 22.92
C LEU A 376 5.04 -1.50 21.64
N VAL A 377 4.97 -0.50 20.74
CA VAL A 377 4.21 -0.61 19.49
C VAL A 377 5.13 -0.48 18.29
N ASN A 378 5.11 -1.46 17.38
CA ASN A 378 5.92 -1.43 16.17
C ASN A 378 5.21 -0.64 15.04
N ALA A 379 5.64 0.59 14.82
CA ALA A 379 5.21 1.47 13.73
C ALA A 379 6.35 1.80 12.74
N THR A 380 7.31 0.87 12.57
CA THR A 380 8.47 1.04 11.67
C THR A 380 8.12 1.02 10.19
N GLY A 381 6.87 0.70 9.86
CA GLY A 381 6.40 0.53 8.49
C GLY A 381 6.64 -0.89 7.93
N PRO A 382 6.15 -1.16 6.72
CA PRO A 382 6.20 -2.50 6.16
C PRO A 382 7.63 -2.95 5.84
N ASP A 383 7.91 -4.23 6.05
CA ASP A 383 9.15 -4.87 5.61
C ASP A 383 9.02 -5.33 4.16
N GLY A 384 9.62 -4.58 3.23
CA GLY A 384 9.55 -4.88 1.80
C GLY A 384 10.34 -6.13 1.38
N ASP A 385 11.26 -6.63 2.21
CA ASP A 385 12.06 -7.82 1.87
C ASP A 385 11.23 -9.10 1.98
N ILE A 386 10.67 -9.53 0.85
CA ILE A 386 9.85 -10.75 0.78
C ILE A 386 10.62 -12.02 1.12
N THR A 387 11.96 -12.01 1.14
CA THR A 387 12.75 -13.18 1.57
C THR A 387 12.64 -13.44 3.07
N ARG A 388 12.20 -12.43 3.82
CA ARG A 388 11.97 -12.50 5.28
C ARG A 388 10.48 -12.65 5.62
N THR A 389 9.62 -12.74 4.61
CA THR A 389 8.17 -12.81 4.81
C THR A 389 7.76 -14.03 5.65
N ARG A 390 6.73 -13.83 6.48
CA ARG A 390 6.04 -14.93 7.20
C ARG A 390 4.78 -15.41 6.46
N ASP A 391 4.40 -14.73 5.39
CA ASP A 391 3.26 -15.12 4.57
C ASP A 391 3.50 -16.50 3.91
N PRO A 392 2.65 -17.50 4.15
CA PRO A 392 2.88 -18.86 3.66
C PRO A 392 2.85 -18.93 2.13
N LEU A 393 2.00 -18.18 1.46
CA LEU A 393 1.93 -18.15 0.01
C LEU A 393 3.20 -17.59 -0.62
N LEU A 394 3.67 -16.43 -0.15
CA LEU A 394 4.89 -15.82 -0.69
C LEU A 394 6.11 -16.71 -0.45
N ARG A 395 6.16 -17.38 0.71
CA ARG A 395 7.23 -18.37 1.00
C ARG A 395 7.19 -19.58 0.07
N ASP A 396 6.00 -20.09 -0.23
CA ASP A 396 5.81 -21.21 -1.17
C ASP A 396 6.21 -20.82 -2.59
N LEU A 397 5.75 -19.67 -3.08
CA LEU A 397 6.09 -19.14 -4.41
C LEU A 397 7.60 -18.89 -4.57
N LEU A 398 8.28 -18.36 -3.54
CA LEU A 398 9.74 -18.18 -3.54
C LEU A 398 10.47 -19.52 -3.58
N ARG A 399 10.08 -20.49 -2.73
CA ARG A 399 10.70 -21.82 -2.69
C ARG A 399 10.46 -22.59 -3.99
N GLY A 400 9.27 -22.47 -4.56
CA GLY A 400 8.88 -23.10 -5.83
C GLY A 400 9.49 -22.43 -7.07
N GLY A 401 10.24 -21.35 -6.91
CA GLY A 401 10.84 -20.63 -8.04
C GLY A 401 9.81 -20.00 -8.98
N GLN A 402 8.61 -19.69 -8.49
CA GLN A 402 7.57 -19.03 -9.28
C GLN A 402 7.67 -17.52 -9.27
N VAL A 403 8.35 -16.96 -8.26
CA VAL A 403 8.64 -15.54 -8.11
C VAL A 403 10.08 -15.33 -7.61
N ARG A 404 10.60 -14.13 -7.80
CA ARG A 404 11.86 -13.69 -7.18
C ARG A 404 11.68 -12.31 -6.51
N PRO A 405 12.51 -11.98 -5.51
CA PRO A 405 12.55 -10.65 -4.94
C PRO A 405 13.12 -9.66 -5.97
N ASP A 406 12.67 -8.40 -5.91
CA ASP A 406 13.31 -7.34 -6.68
C ASP A 406 14.77 -7.10 -6.20
N PRO A 407 15.64 -6.55 -7.05
CA PRO A 407 17.07 -6.37 -6.69
C PRO A 407 17.32 -5.48 -5.47
N LEU A 408 16.37 -4.60 -5.10
CA LEU A 408 16.44 -3.71 -3.93
C LEU A 408 15.75 -4.30 -2.70
N ARG A 409 15.16 -5.50 -2.81
CA ARG A 409 14.36 -6.15 -1.76
C ARG A 409 13.21 -5.30 -1.24
N LEU A 410 12.54 -4.60 -2.15
CA LEU A 410 11.37 -3.77 -1.86
C LEU A 410 10.05 -4.42 -2.29
N GLY A 411 10.06 -5.70 -2.64
CA GLY A 411 8.89 -6.46 -3.04
C GLY A 411 9.21 -7.56 -4.04
N LEU A 412 8.26 -7.83 -4.93
CA LEU A 412 8.35 -8.78 -6.03
C LEU A 412 8.99 -8.15 -7.26
N ASP A 413 9.85 -8.90 -7.95
CA ASP A 413 10.30 -8.51 -9.27
C ASP A 413 9.23 -8.85 -10.31
N ALA A 414 8.92 -7.89 -11.17
CA ALA A 414 7.85 -8.00 -12.15
C ALA A 414 8.10 -7.12 -13.39
N THR A 415 7.40 -7.41 -14.46
CA THR A 415 7.34 -6.52 -15.62
C THR A 415 6.54 -5.25 -15.32
N PRO A 416 6.69 -4.17 -16.09
CA PRO A 416 5.85 -2.97 -15.97
C PRO A 416 4.34 -3.24 -16.11
N SER A 417 3.96 -4.35 -16.71
CA SER A 417 2.58 -4.79 -16.85
C SER A 417 2.09 -5.69 -15.72
N GLY A 418 2.88 -5.86 -14.66
CA GLY A 418 2.52 -6.60 -13.46
C GLY A 418 2.74 -8.10 -13.51
N ALA A 419 3.26 -8.71 -14.60
CA ALA A 419 3.61 -10.13 -14.64
C ALA A 419 4.83 -10.38 -13.74
N VAL A 420 4.70 -11.27 -12.75
CA VAL A 420 5.83 -11.59 -11.85
C VAL A 420 6.94 -12.33 -12.59
N LEU A 421 8.18 -12.15 -12.17
CA LEU A 421 9.34 -12.79 -12.78
C LEU A 421 9.80 -14.01 -11.95
N ASP A 422 10.15 -15.08 -12.64
CA ASP A 422 10.81 -16.24 -12.05
C ASP A 422 12.32 -15.97 -11.78
N PRO A 423 13.06 -16.85 -11.11
CA PRO A 423 14.49 -16.68 -10.88
C PRO A 423 15.33 -16.47 -12.15
N ALA A 424 14.90 -17.01 -13.30
CA ALA A 424 15.55 -16.81 -14.59
C ALA A 424 15.15 -15.49 -15.29
N GLY A 425 14.26 -14.69 -14.68
CA GLY A 425 13.79 -13.42 -15.24
C GLY A 425 12.69 -13.58 -16.29
N ARG A 426 12.08 -14.77 -16.39
CA ARG A 426 10.99 -15.00 -17.33
C ARG A 426 9.66 -14.55 -16.74
N PRO A 427 8.85 -13.77 -17.47
CA PRO A 427 7.56 -13.28 -16.98
C PRO A 427 6.53 -14.43 -16.95
N SER A 428 5.77 -14.52 -15.86
CA SER A 428 4.66 -15.44 -15.75
C SER A 428 3.54 -15.08 -16.72
N ALA A 429 2.91 -16.11 -17.29
CA ALA A 429 1.69 -15.96 -18.09
C ALA A 429 0.40 -15.94 -17.26
N THR A 430 0.46 -16.37 -16.00
CA THR A 430 -0.71 -16.62 -15.13
C THR A 430 -0.66 -15.91 -13.79
N LEU A 431 0.53 -15.51 -13.32
CA LEU A 431 0.70 -14.81 -12.05
C LEU A 431 1.04 -13.34 -12.29
N PHE A 432 0.26 -12.47 -11.68
CA PHE A 432 0.40 -11.01 -11.78
C PHE A 432 0.41 -10.38 -10.38
N THR A 433 0.91 -9.15 -10.28
CA THR A 433 0.87 -8.36 -9.05
C THR A 433 0.68 -6.88 -9.35
N LEU A 434 0.30 -6.10 -8.32
CA LEU A 434 0.16 -4.65 -8.37
C LEU A 434 0.28 -4.05 -6.98
N GLY A 435 0.44 -2.74 -6.92
CA GLY A 435 0.48 -1.99 -5.67
C GLY A 435 1.78 -2.17 -4.90
N PRO A 436 1.74 -2.24 -3.56
CA PRO A 436 2.93 -2.27 -2.70
C PRO A 436 4.00 -3.30 -3.09
N PRO A 437 3.68 -4.52 -3.54
CA PRO A 437 4.69 -5.47 -4.00
C PRO A 437 5.57 -4.98 -5.15
N LEU A 438 5.16 -3.95 -5.90
CA LEU A 438 5.92 -3.35 -7.00
C LEU A 438 6.79 -2.15 -6.58
N ARG A 439 7.05 -1.96 -5.28
CA ARG A 439 7.83 -0.81 -4.81
C ARG A 439 9.26 -0.78 -5.37
N GLY A 440 9.88 -1.92 -5.59
CA GLY A 440 11.20 -2.00 -6.24
C GLY A 440 11.19 -1.50 -7.68
N LEU A 441 10.10 -1.75 -8.41
CA LEU A 441 9.94 -1.35 -9.81
C LEU A 441 9.56 0.13 -9.97
N TRP A 442 8.62 0.65 -9.13
CA TRP A 442 8.00 1.96 -9.34
C TRP A 442 8.34 2.99 -8.27
N TYR A 443 8.78 2.58 -7.10
CA TYR A 443 8.96 3.30 -5.84
C TYR A 443 7.64 3.91 -5.32
N GLU A 444 6.99 4.79 -6.09
CA GLU A 444 5.65 5.32 -5.81
C GLU A 444 4.58 4.34 -6.37
N THR A 445 4.06 3.50 -5.48
CA THR A 445 3.10 2.44 -5.84
C THR A 445 2.19 2.01 -4.68
N THR A 446 2.23 2.75 -3.57
CA THR A 446 1.50 2.39 -2.34
C THR A 446 0.25 3.23 -2.11
N ALA A 447 0.08 4.34 -2.83
CA ALA A 447 -1.08 5.20 -2.70
C ALA A 447 -2.16 4.86 -3.75
N ILE A 448 -3.41 5.22 -3.46
CA ILE A 448 -4.57 4.88 -4.28
C ILE A 448 -4.45 5.37 -5.73
N PRO A 449 -4.00 6.60 -6.03
CA PRO A 449 -3.88 7.06 -7.42
C PRO A 449 -3.02 6.14 -8.29
N GLU A 450 -1.88 5.69 -7.75
CA GLU A 450 -0.95 4.80 -8.44
C GLU A 450 -1.53 3.39 -8.57
N ILE A 451 -2.09 2.84 -7.47
CA ILE A 451 -2.72 1.51 -7.46
C ILE A 451 -3.91 1.46 -8.42
N ARG A 452 -4.75 2.49 -8.44
CA ARG A 452 -5.89 2.62 -9.36
C ARG A 452 -5.44 2.55 -10.82
N THR A 453 -4.39 3.29 -11.16
CA THR A 453 -3.83 3.31 -12.52
C THR A 453 -3.29 1.93 -12.91
N GLN A 454 -2.57 1.27 -11.99
CA GLN A 454 -2.08 -0.09 -12.20
C GLN A 454 -3.22 -1.10 -12.33
N ALA A 455 -4.27 -1.00 -11.50
CA ALA A 455 -5.43 -1.87 -11.54
C ALA A 455 -6.20 -1.74 -12.87
N ALA A 456 -6.38 -0.52 -13.36
CA ALA A 456 -7.01 -0.26 -14.66
C ALA A 456 -6.19 -0.84 -15.82
N ALA A 457 -4.88 -0.62 -15.83
CA ALA A 457 -3.98 -1.15 -16.85
C ALA A 457 -3.92 -2.69 -16.82
N LEU A 458 -3.86 -3.28 -15.62
CA LEU A 458 -3.87 -4.73 -15.45
C LEU A 458 -5.19 -5.33 -15.92
N ALA A 459 -6.33 -4.76 -15.55
CA ALA A 459 -7.65 -5.21 -15.99
C ALA A 459 -7.78 -5.20 -17.53
N LEU A 460 -7.33 -4.13 -18.19
CA LEU A 460 -7.28 -4.06 -19.66
C LEU A 460 -6.43 -5.19 -20.25
N ARG A 461 -5.26 -5.46 -19.66
CA ARG A 461 -4.39 -6.54 -20.12
C ARG A 461 -5.04 -7.90 -19.98
N LEU A 462 -5.65 -8.19 -18.83
CA LEU A 462 -6.26 -9.48 -18.53
C LEU A 462 -7.50 -9.76 -19.39
N THR A 463 -8.20 -8.72 -19.86
CA THR A 463 -9.38 -8.83 -20.73
C THR A 463 -9.08 -8.67 -22.22
N ALA A 464 -7.93 -8.10 -22.62
CA ALA A 464 -7.58 -7.90 -24.03
C ALA A 464 -7.32 -9.22 -24.79
N ALA A 465 -7.08 -10.28 -24.07
CA ALA A 465 -6.78 -11.62 -24.62
C ALA A 465 -8.03 -12.46 -24.92
N ALA A 466 -9.25 -11.97 -24.65
CA ALA A 466 -10.47 -12.66 -25.01
C ALA A 466 -10.90 -12.23 -26.44
N PRO A 467 -11.13 -13.15 -27.40
CA PRO A 467 -11.66 -12.79 -28.70
C PRO A 467 -13.05 -12.16 -28.50
N VAL A 468 -13.28 -11.01 -29.11
CA VAL A 468 -14.62 -10.41 -29.22
C VAL A 468 -15.50 -11.43 -29.94
N ALA A 469 -16.46 -12.04 -29.24
CA ALA A 469 -17.48 -12.84 -29.86
C ALA A 469 -18.20 -11.94 -30.88
N ALA A 470 -18.13 -12.27 -32.18
CA ALA A 470 -18.86 -11.58 -33.20
C ALA A 470 -20.35 -11.63 -32.81
N ARG A 471 -21.00 -10.49 -32.70
CA ARG A 471 -22.45 -10.43 -32.55
C ARG A 471 -23.05 -11.17 -33.78
N PRO A 472 -23.94 -12.15 -33.57
CA PRO A 472 -24.65 -12.72 -34.71
C PRO A 472 -25.38 -11.55 -35.42
N GLY A 473 -25.01 -11.35 -36.67
CA GLY A 473 -25.64 -10.34 -37.52
C GLY A 473 -27.14 -10.59 -37.52
N THR A 474 -27.92 -9.55 -37.21
CA THR A 474 -29.32 -9.48 -37.57
C THR A 474 -29.38 -9.53 -39.07
N ALA A 475 -29.65 -10.72 -39.61
CA ALA A 475 -30.08 -10.87 -41.01
C ALA A 475 -31.46 -10.20 -41.13
N ALA A 476 -31.54 -9.21 -42.01
CA ALA A 476 -32.78 -8.57 -42.45
C ALA A 476 -33.64 -9.57 -43.22
#